data_991e1b6e99f8587841d5ff678f35fc95
#
_entry.id   991e1b6e99f8587841d5ff678f35fc95
#
_cell.length_a   1.000
_cell.length_b   1.000
_cell.length_c   1.000
_cell.angle_alpha   90.00
_cell.angle_beta   90.00
_cell.angle_gamma   90.00
#
_symmetry.space_group_name_H-M   'P 1'
#
loop_
_entity.id
_entity.type
_entity.pdbx_description
1 polymer ?
#
loop_
_entity_poly.entity_id
_entity_poly.type
_entity_poly.pdbx_seq_one_letter_code
_entity_poly.pdbx_strand_id
1 'polypeptide(L)' 'MKQRDELKLMGYYINSTREDQCVQIKDLKRGMAWYEVIRQNDINTIKEFCCTETRFKNLYIERR' A
#
# COMPACT_ATOMS: atom_id res chain seq x y z
N MET A 1 23.08 2.05 -2.35
CA MET A 1 22.53 2.06 -2.22
C MET A 1 21.50 1.91 -2.11
N LYS A 2 21.04 1.60 -1.90
CA LYS A 2 20.16 1.34 -1.83
C LYS A 2 19.16 1.58 -1.46
N GLN A 3 18.62 1.53 -1.45
CA GLN A 3 17.55 1.81 -1.14
C GLN A 3 16.76 1.01 -0.80
N ARG A 4 16.27 0.92 -0.11
CA ARG A 4 15.50 0.18 0.21
C ARG A 4 14.29 0.19 -0.04
N ASP A 5 13.84 -0.38 -0.52
CA ASP A 5 12.54 -0.34 -0.97
C ASP A 5 11.72 -1.46 -0.47
N GLU A 6 12.03 -1.97 0.68
CA GLU A 6 11.24 -3.04 1.23
C GLU A 6 9.95 -2.51 1.81
N LEU A 7 8.86 -3.16 1.49
CA LEU A 7 7.59 -2.81 2.09
C LEU A 7 7.55 -3.29 3.52
N LYS A 8 6.87 -2.55 4.37
CA LYS A 8 6.83 -2.85 5.79
C LYS A 8 5.46 -3.36 6.17
N LEU A 9 5.45 -4.50 6.84
CA LEU A 9 4.21 -5.05 7.35
C LEU A 9 3.56 -4.05 8.29
N MET A 10 2.28 -3.83 8.11
CA MET A 10 1.51 -2.85 8.89
C MET A 10 1.93 -1.41 8.63
N GLY A 11 2.76 -1.18 7.63
CA GLY A 11 3.13 0.18 7.27
C GLY A 11 2.06 0.88 6.50
N TYR A 12 2.08 2.19 6.51
CA TYR A 12 1.10 3.01 5.82
C TYR A 12 1.69 3.58 4.55
N TYR A 13 0.88 3.56 3.50
CA TYR A 13 1.33 4.03 2.19
C TYR A 13 0.23 4.88 1.58
N ILE A 14 0.61 5.79 0.71
CA ILE A 14 -0.31 6.70 0.06
C ILE A 14 -0.23 6.49 -1.43
N ASN A 15 -1.39 6.48 -2.08
CA ASN A 15 -1.45 6.35 -3.52
C ASN A 15 -0.74 7.53 -4.17
N SER A 16 0.15 7.25 -5.10
CA SER A 16 0.97 8.29 -5.68
C SER A 16 0.17 9.23 -6.56
N THR A 17 -0.99 8.81 -7.04
CA THR A 17 -1.83 9.67 -7.86
C THR A 17 -3.10 10.13 -7.15
N ARG A 18 -3.37 9.61 -5.97
CA ARG A 18 -4.56 9.99 -5.21
C ARG A 18 -4.17 10.13 -3.75
N GLU A 19 -3.82 11.33 -3.38
CA GLU A 19 -3.32 11.54 -2.03
C GLU A 19 -4.37 11.30 -0.96
N ASP A 20 -5.62 11.24 -1.36
CA ASP A 20 -6.68 10.97 -0.41
C ASP A 20 -6.82 9.48 -0.10
N GLN A 21 -6.07 8.63 -0.77
CA GLN A 21 -6.15 7.20 -0.53
C GLN A 21 -4.94 6.74 0.26
N CYS A 22 -5.19 6.21 1.44
CA CYS A 22 -4.14 5.67 2.29
C CYS A 22 -4.44 4.21 2.54
N VAL A 23 -3.41 3.39 2.46
CA VAL A 23 -3.57 1.96 2.65
C VAL A 23 -2.59 1.47 3.70
N GLN A 24 -2.89 0.34 4.29
CA GLN A 24 -2.02 -0.29 5.25
C GLN A 24 -1.74 -1.71 4.78
N ILE A 25 -0.47 -2.10 4.77
CA ILE A 25 -0.12 -3.45 4.37
C ILE A 25 -0.45 -4.40 5.50
N LYS A 26 -1.21 -5.43 5.16
CA LYS A 26 -1.64 -6.41 6.15
C LYS A 26 -0.84 -7.69 6.09
N ASP A 27 -0.28 -8.02 4.94
CA ASP A 27 0.50 -9.24 4.82
C ASP A 27 1.45 -9.11 3.65
N LEU A 28 2.56 -9.77 3.76
CA LEU A 28 3.57 -9.79 2.71
C LEU A 28 4.10 -11.20 2.61
N LYS A 29 3.91 -11.83 1.47
CA LYS A 29 4.47 -13.15 1.28
C LYS A 29 4.52 -13.48 -0.19
N ARG A 30 5.51 -14.25 -0.56
CA ARG A 30 5.67 -14.75 -1.92
C ARG A 30 5.68 -13.64 -2.95
N GLY A 31 6.28 -12.50 -2.60
CA GLY A 31 6.36 -11.39 -3.53
C GLY A 31 5.06 -10.65 -3.72
N MET A 32 4.05 -10.95 -2.90
CA MET A 32 2.75 -10.31 -2.98
C MET A 32 2.53 -9.45 -1.75
N ALA A 33 1.76 -8.38 -1.93
CA ALA A 33 1.37 -7.51 -0.83
C ALA A 33 -0.14 -7.53 -0.71
N TRP A 34 -0.63 -7.79 0.48
CA TRP A 34 -2.05 -7.67 0.79
C TRP A 34 -2.21 -6.39 1.58
N TYR A 35 -3.16 -5.56 1.19
CA TYR A 35 -3.33 -4.27 1.85
C TYR A 35 -4.79 -3.90 1.93
N GLU A 36 -5.08 -3.00 2.84
CA GLU A 36 -6.43 -2.55 3.09
C GLU A 36 -6.47 -1.04 2.94
N VAL A 37 -7.51 -0.54 2.27
CA VAL A 37 -7.71 0.88 2.15
C VAL A 37 -8.30 1.36 3.47
N ILE A 38 -7.59 2.25 4.15
CA ILE A 38 -8.04 2.71 5.44
C ILE A 38 -8.52 4.14 5.41
N ARG A 39 -8.31 4.83 4.30
CA ARG A 39 -8.78 6.20 4.20
C ARG A 39 -8.94 6.58 2.74
N GLN A 40 -10.08 7.10 2.42
CA GLN A 40 -10.37 7.50 1.08
C GLN A 40 -11.58 8.41 1.13
N ASN A 41 -11.65 9.38 0.23
CA ASN A 41 -12.78 10.29 0.22
C ASN A 41 -14.09 9.56 0.00
N ASP A 42 -14.06 8.59 -0.88
CA ASP A 42 -15.26 7.81 -1.12
C ASP A 42 -15.21 6.59 -0.26
N ILE A 43 -15.84 6.65 0.88
CA ILE A 43 -15.62 5.68 1.91
C ILE A 43 -16.61 4.56 1.95
N ASN A 44 -17.33 4.37 0.92
CA ASN A 44 -18.32 3.38 0.98
C ASN A 44 -17.87 2.02 1.27
N THR A 45 -16.63 1.68 1.01
CA THR A 45 -16.23 0.31 1.16
C THR A 45 -14.86 0.24 1.69
N ILE A 46 -14.65 -0.71 2.54
CA ILE A 46 -13.34 -1.09 2.97
C ILE A 46 -13.03 -2.38 2.31
N LYS A 47 -11.99 -2.40 1.53
CA LYS A 47 -11.65 -3.57 0.77
C LYS A 47 -10.22 -3.94 1.00
N GLU A 48 -10.00 -5.23 0.99
CA GLU A 48 -8.65 -5.75 0.97
C GLU A 48 -8.28 -6.04 -0.46
N PHE A 49 -7.08 -5.69 -0.82
CA PHE A 49 -6.57 -5.90 -2.15
C PHE A 49 -5.25 -6.62 -2.08
N CYS A 50 -4.84 -7.22 -3.18
CA CYS A 50 -3.49 -7.74 -3.24
C CYS A 50 -2.92 -7.51 -4.63
N CYS A 51 -1.62 -7.34 -4.67
CA CYS A 51 -0.90 -7.23 -5.93
C CYS A 51 0.54 -7.59 -5.66
N THR A 52 1.34 -7.65 -6.72
CA THR A 52 2.75 -7.91 -6.51
C THR A 52 3.39 -6.74 -5.77
N GLU A 53 4.47 -7.02 -5.08
CA GLU A 53 5.19 -5.96 -4.38
C GLU A 53 5.68 -4.91 -5.35
N THR A 54 6.13 -5.34 -6.52
CA THR A 54 6.62 -4.40 -7.52
C THR A 54 5.51 -3.43 -7.94
N ARG A 55 4.32 -3.98 -8.21
CA ARG A 55 3.21 -3.13 -8.60
C ARG A 55 2.81 -2.20 -7.47
N PHE A 56 2.81 -2.71 -6.24
CA PHE A 56 2.47 -1.89 -5.10
C PHE A 56 3.44 -0.71 -4.98
N LYS A 57 4.73 -0.99 -5.14
CA LYS A 57 5.72 0.09 -5.04
C LYS A 57 5.54 1.14 -6.12
N ASN A 58 5.02 0.75 -7.27
CA ASN A 58 4.79 1.70 -8.34
C ASN A 58 3.57 2.57 -8.07
N LEU A 59 2.61 2.06 -7.33
CA LEU A 59 1.36 2.77 -7.11
C LEU A 59 1.33 3.55 -5.80
N TYR A 60 2.10 3.12 -4.83
CA TYR A 60 2.02 3.69 -3.49
C TYR A 60 3.40 4.09 -3.00
N ILE A 61 3.44 5.13 -2.20
CA ILE A 61 4.67 5.59 -1.60
C ILE A 61 4.52 5.58 -0.10
N GLU A 62 5.62 5.36 0.57
CA GLU A 62 5.60 5.25 2.01
C GLU A 62 5.20 6.58 2.63
N ARG A 63 4.29 6.51 3.58
CA ARG A 63 3.88 7.70 4.29
C ARG A 63 4.87 8.03 5.37
N ARG A 64 5.19 9.29 5.49
CA ARG A 64 6.14 9.75 6.48
C ARG A 64 5.52 10.59 7.54
#